data_afca7e1463c647fe6c38627a1eceeadb
#
_entry.id   afca7e1463c647fe6c38627a1eceeadb
#
_cell.length_a   1.000
_cell.length_b   1.000
_cell.length_c   1.000
_cell.angle_alpha   90.00
_cell.angle_beta   90.00
_cell.angle_gamma   90.00
#
_symmetry.space_group_name_H-M   'P 1'
#
loop_
_entity.id
_entity.type
_entity.pdbx_description
1 polymer ?
#
loop_
_entity_poly.entity_id
_entity_poly.type
_entity_poly.pdbx_seq_one_letter_code
_entity_poly.pdbx_strand_id
1 'polypeptide(L)'
;MIHLFINALAASAGGGLTYVRNVLPCLAMRDDVRTTLLVGGQLRGEITESARVVRLQADCPTGSARRFWYEQRKLPDLIRSSGADVLLSTGNFALYPSPVPQILLSRNALYTSSDFLRDLRDRGDYRLWLDTSVKATLARWSVHAADCTVAPSEAFARDLRQWTGKYVVCIHHGFNPEAFFGEQAPLPQDVRERLTAAEGSLRLLFVSHYNYYRNFETLIRSIALLKKNLHPRTVRLILTCKLNSADNPGDYRADTAAELVRQLKLDEEVVELGSLPYPLLHHLYRACDLYVTPAYAETFAHPLVEAMASGLPVIASDLAVHREICGEAALYFPRFSPDLLAERIMQAARSTQQAASMREMGIVRSRDFNWDKHVDELLQLARRLAKKPAGD
;
A
#
# COMPACT_ATOMS: atom_id res chain seq x y z
N MET A 1 25.52 1.67 19.61
CA MET A 1 24.19 1.05 19.41
C MET A 1 23.18 2.18 19.48
N ILE A 2 22.28 2.32 18.47
CA ILE A 2 21.23 3.35 18.48
C ILE A 2 19.95 2.76 19.07
N HIS A 3 19.19 3.56 19.84
CA HIS A 3 17.89 3.17 20.37
C HIS A 3 16.76 3.85 19.58
N LEU A 4 16.05 3.08 18.76
CA LEU A 4 14.93 3.54 17.95
C LEU A 4 13.60 3.31 18.66
N PHE A 5 12.80 4.35 18.85
CA PHE A 5 11.43 4.25 19.30
C PHE A 5 10.49 4.29 18.09
N ILE A 6 9.69 3.25 17.90
CA ILE A 6 8.73 3.15 16.79
C ILE A 6 7.31 3.34 17.33
N ASN A 7 6.65 4.43 16.93
CA ASN A 7 5.24 4.62 17.17
C ASN A 7 4.43 3.92 16.07
N ALA A 8 3.87 2.74 16.39
CA ALA A 8 3.05 1.94 15.51
C ALA A 8 1.57 1.91 15.89
N LEU A 9 1.08 2.84 16.71
CA LEU A 9 -0.34 2.91 17.12
C LEU A 9 -1.30 3.08 15.93
N ALA A 10 -0.82 3.68 14.85
CA ALA A 10 -1.58 3.84 13.61
C ALA A 10 -1.62 2.59 12.73
N ALA A 11 -0.82 1.55 13.03
CA ALA A 11 -0.71 0.33 12.25
C ALA A 11 -1.87 -0.64 12.59
N SER A 12 -3.09 -0.28 12.24
CA SER A 12 -4.30 -1.07 12.51
C SER A 12 -4.80 -1.89 11.33
N ALA A 13 -4.40 -1.54 10.10
CA ALA A 13 -4.80 -2.24 8.87
C ALA A 13 -3.85 -1.93 7.69
N GLY A 14 -3.91 -2.74 6.64
CA GLY A 14 -3.26 -2.51 5.35
C GLY A 14 -1.76 -2.23 5.45
N GLY A 15 -1.27 -1.27 4.67
CA GLY A 15 0.16 -0.96 4.55
C GLY A 15 0.86 -0.60 5.88
N GLY A 16 0.13 -0.19 6.93
CA GLY A 16 0.68 0.04 8.25
C GLY A 16 1.13 -1.24 8.94
N LEU A 17 0.28 -2.25 8.95
CA LEU A 17 0.60 -3.58 9.47
C LEU A 17 1.70 -4.24 8.66
N THR A 18 1.60 -4.18 7.33
CA THR A 18 2.61 -4.72 6.42
C THR A 18 3.99 -4.13 6.71
N TYR A 19 4.07 -2.81 6.92
CA TYR A 19 5.32 -2.14 7.25
C TYR A 19 5.94 -2.70 8.53
N VAL A 20 5.20 -2.72 9.64
CA VAL A 20 5.71 -3.19 10.93
C VAL A 20 6.11 -4.67 10.88
N ARG A 21 5.28 -5.52 10.27
CA ARG A 21 5.54 -6.96 10.12
C ARG A 21 6.82 -7.27 9.36
N ASN A 22 7.20 -6.44 8.40
CA ASN A 22 8.40 -6.66 7.60
C ASN A 22 9.65 -5.96 8.17
N VAL A 23 9.52 -4.77 8.73
CA VAL A 23 10.66 -4.01 9.28
C VAL A 23 11.15 -4.61 10.60
N LEU A 24 10.24 -5.08 11.44
CA LEU A 24 10.58 -5.56 12.78
C LEU A 24 11.51 -6.80 12.80
N PRO A 25 11.29 -7.84 11.98
CA PRO A 25 12.22 -8.97 11.88
C PRO A 25 13.64 -8.53 11.46
N CYS A 26 13.76 -7.63 10.47
CA CYS A 26 15.04 -7.09 10.03
C CYS A 26 15.75 -6.32 11.17
N LEU A 27 15.01 -5.51 11.96
CA LEU A 27 15.57 -4.81 13.12
C LEU A 27 15.99 -5.77 14.25
N ALA A 28 15.24 -6.85 14.48
CA ALA A 28 15.53 -7.84 15.52
C ALA A 28 16.82 -8.61 15.28
N MET A 29 17.24 -8.76 14.02
CA MET A 29 18.48 -9.42 13.62
C MET A 29 19.73 -8.53 13.72
N ARG A 30 19.57 -7.24 14.04
CA ARG A 30 20.68 -6.27 14.07
C ARG A 30 21.34 -6.16 15.44
N ASP A 31 22.68 -6.11 15.46
CA ASP A 31 23.48 -5.95 16.67
C ASP A 31 23.67 -4.49 17.08
N ASP A 32 23.44 -3.56 16.17
CA ASP A 32 23.75 -2.16 16.26
C ASP A 32 22.53 -1.27 16.55
N VAL A 33 21.35 -1.87 16.76
CA VAL A 33 20.09 -1.18 17.10
C VAL A 33 19.37 -1.87 18.25
N ARG A 34 18.78 -1.07 19.14
CA ARG A 34 17.74 -1.46 20.09
C ARG A 34 16.44 -0.81 19.66
N THR A 35 15.33 -1.54 19.68
CA THR A 35 14.03 -1.06 19.24
C THR A 35 13.03 -1.11 20.39
N THR A 36 12.38 0.01 20.68
CA THR A 36 11.15 0.05 21.48
C THR A 36 9.98 0.27 20.55
N LEU A 37 9.04 -0.68 20.51
CA LEU A 37 7.88 -0.64 19.63
C LEU A 37 6.61 -0.40 20.42
N LEU A 38 5.92 0.71 20.16
CA LEU A 38 4.62 1.02 20.74
C LEU A 38 3.50 0.54 19.81
N VAL A 39 2.67 -0.40 20.29
CA VAL A 39 1.60 -1.03 19.50
C VAL A 39 0.22 -0.84 20.09
N GLY A 40 -0.79 -0.80 19.22
CA GLY A 40 -2.21 -0.91 19.56
C GLY A 40 -2.72 -2.35 19.58
N GLY A 41 -4.03 -2.53 19.81
CA GLY A 41 -4.67 -3.82 20.07
C GLY A 41 -4.44 -4.92 19.02
N GLN A 42 -4.36 -4.60 17.74
CA GLN A 42 -4.27 -5.62 16.67
C GLN A 42 -2.91 -6.34 16.59
N LEU A 43 -1.82 -5.66 16.94
CA LEU A 43 -0.48 -6.25 16.93
C LEU A 43 -0.09 -6.94 18.26
N ARG A 44 -1.01 -7.00 19.24
CA ARG A 44 -0.73 -7.52 20.58
C ARG A 44 -0.18 -8.95 20.61
N GLY A 45 -0.70 -9.83 19.76
CA GLY A 45 -0.34 -11.26 19.75
C GLY A 45 0.73 -11.65 18.72
N GLU A 46 1.10 -10.74 17.80
CA GLU A 46 1.92 -11.09 16.64
C GLU A 46 3.42 -10.82 16.85
N ILE A 47 3.78 -9.97 17.84
CA ILE A 47 5.14 -9.51 18.00
C ILE A 47 5.83 -10.29 19.11
N THR A 48 6.88 -11.02 18.75
CA THR A 48 7.77 -11.68 19.69
C THR A 48 8.79 -10.69 20.23
N GLU A 49 8.86 -10.55 21.54
CA GLU A 49 9.88 -9.77 22.21
C GLU A 49 11.24 -10.49 22.14
N SER A 50 12.31 -9.72 22.07
CA SER A 50 13.68 -10.22 22.09
C SER A 50 14.55 -9.30 22.95
N ALA A 51 15.81 -9.70 23.17
CA ALA A 51 16.76 -8.84 23.89
C ALA A 51 16.93 -7.44 23.25
N ARG A 52 16.54 -7.29 21.99
CA ARG A 52 16.70 -6.06 21.19
C ARG A 52 15.40 -5.37 20.84
N VAL A 53 14.28 -6.06 20.94
CA VAL A 53 12.94 -5.54 20.64
C VAL A 53 12.09 -5.60 21.89
N VAL A 54 11.82 -4.44 22.47
CA VAL A 54 10.92 -4.26 23.61
C VAL A 54 9.57 -3.77 23.08
N ARG A 55 8.51 -4.47 23.44
CA ARG A 55 7.14 -4.08 23.08
C ARG A 55 6.50 -3.30 24.22
N LEU A 56 6.01 -2.11 23.92
CA LEU A 56 5.12 -1.35 24.79
C LEU A 56 3.69 -1.48 24.27
N GLN A 57 2.76 -1.78 25.17
CA GLN A 57 1.33 -1.81 24.86
C GLN A 57 0.68 -0.51 25.34
N ALA A 58 -0.19 0.03 24.50
CA ALA A 58 -1.01 1.15 24.90
C ALA A 58 -2.49 0.84 24.66
N ASP A 59 -3.31 1.14 25.66
CA ASP A 59 -4.76 1.16 25.50
C ASP A 59 -5.16 2.49 24.83
N CYS A 60 -4.88 2.53 23.53
CA CYS A 60 -5.14 3.70 22.72
C CYS A 60 -6.62 3.74 22.32
N PRO A 61 -7.29 4.90 22.47
CA PRO A 61 -8.67 5.04 22.07
C PRO A 61 -8.86 4.79 20.56
N THR A 62 -10.00 4.22 20.20
CA THR A 62 -10.40 4.04 18.81
C THR A 62 -10.71 5.39 18.13
N GLY A 63 -10.41 5.48 16.82
CA GLY A 63 -10.61 6.69 16.00
C GLY A 63 -9.37 7.60 15.91
N SER A 64 -9.17 8.15 14.71
CA SER A 64 -7.93 8.89 14.36
C SER A 64 -7.70 10.13 15.21
N ALA A 65 -8.74 10.91 15.51
CA ALA A 65 -8.62 12.12 16.32
C ALA A 65 -8.27 11.82 17.79
N ARG A 66 -8.96 10.84 18.42
CA ARG A 66 -8.68 10.44 19.79
C ARG A 66 -7.28 9.84 19.93
N ARG A 67 -6.85 9.03 18.97
CA ARG A 67 -5.49 8.50 18.90
C ARG A 67 -4.47 9.62 18.78
N PHE A 68 -4.65 10.59 17.87
CA PHE A 68 -3.76 11.74 17.73
C PHE A 68 -3.55 12.48 19.06
N TRP A 69 -4.63 12.80 19.79
CA TRP A 69 -4.54 13.47 21.10
C TRP A 69 -3.88 12.59 22.18
N TYR A 70 -4.12 11.28 22.15
CA TYR A 70 -3.44 10.33 23.03
C TYR A 70 -1.93 10.34 22.77
N GLU A 71 -1.52 10.26 21.51
CA GLU A 71 -0.11 10.32 21.10
C GLU A 71 0.53 11.62 21.59
N GLN A 72 -0.09 12.78 21.34
CA GLN A 72 0.46 14.08 21.77
C GLN A 72 0.68 14.17 23.30
N ARG A 73 -0.13 13.52 24.10
CA ARG A 73 -0.08 13.60 25.58
C ARG A 73 0.78 12.53 26.23
N LYS A 74 0.77 11.32 25.73
CA LYS A 74 1.39 10.17 26.40
C LYS A 74 2.73 9.76 25.79
N LEU A 75 2.90 9.98 24.50
CA LEU A 75 4.10 9.56 23.78
C LEU A 75 5.39 10.25 24.27
N PRO A 76 5.42 11.56 24.61
CA PRO A 76 6.63 12.21 25.09
C PRO A 76 7.22 11.53 26.34
N ASP A 77 6.37 11.13 27.29
CA ASP A 77 6.84 10.50 28.54
C ASP A 77 7.31 9.06 28.30
N LEU A 78 6.63 8.31 27.41
CA LEU A 78 7.05 6.98 27.01
C LEU A 78 8.42 6.99 26.29
N ILE A 79 8.66 7.99 25.43
CA ILE A 79 9.95 8.14 24.75
C ILE A 79 11.05 8.47 25.76
N ARG A 80 10.83 9.46 26.66
CA ARG A 80 11.81 9.82 27.69
C ARG A 80 12.14 8.64 28.62
N SER A 81 11.12 7.91 29.08
CA SER A 81 11.32 6.77 29.98
C SER A 81 12.00 5.58 29.30
N SER A 82 11.88 5.45 27.97
CA SER A 82 12.58 4.41 27.21
C SER A 82 14.07 4.70 27.02
N GLY A 83 14.50 5.96 27.11
CA GLY A 83 15.85 6.40 26.77
C GLY A 83 16.17 6.28 25.28
N ALA A 84 15.17 6.46 24.41
CA ALA A 84 15.36 6.38 22.97
C ALA A 84 16.14 7.57 22.43
N ASP A 85 16.95 7.35 21.39
CA ASP A 85 17.73 8.34 20.68
C ASP A 85 16.96 9.02 19.54
N VAL A 86 16.03 8.28 18.89
CA VAL A 86 15.24 8.74 17.74
C VAL A 86 13.85 8.14 17.76
N LEU A 87 12.87 8.95 17.39
CA LEU A 87 11.47 8.54 17.18
C LEU A 87 11.22 8.27 15.68
N LEU A 88 10.62 7.11 15.36
CA LEU A 88 9.99 6.83 14.07
C LEU A 88 8.47 6.87 14.22
N SER A 89 7.83 7.90 13.65
CA SER A 89 6.38 8.04 13.60
C SER A 89 5.82 7.42 12.31
N THR A 90 5.10 6.30 12.40
CA THR A 90 4.62 5.57 11.23
C THR A 90 3.22 5.95 10.76
N GLY A 91 2.55 6.88 11.44
CA GLY A 91 1.13 7.19 11.28
C GLY A 91 0.78 8.40 10.43
N ASN A 92 1.67 8.94 9.61
CA ASN A 92 1.54 10.18 8.83
C ASN A 92 1.43 11.47 9.68
N PHE A 93 1.40 11.40 10.99
CA PHE A 93 1.35 12.56 11.90
C PHE A 93 2.54 12.57 12.83
N ALA A 94 3.10 13.76 13.03
CA ALA A 94 4.23 14.00 13.92
C ALA A 94 3.77 14.20 15.36
N LEU A 95 4.71 14.04 16.29
CA LEU A 95 4.58 14.45 17.67
C LEU A 95 5.00 15.93 17.82
N TYR A 96 4.24 16.73 18.60
CA TYR A 96 4.45 18.17 18.79
C TYR A 96 4.56 18.55 20.28
N PRO A 97 5.74 18.89 20.82
CA PRO A 97 7.09 18.66 20.32
C PRO A 97 7.53 17.21 20.57
N SER A 98 8.46 16.71 19.76
CA SER A 98 9.14 15.46 20.07
C SER A 98 10.28 15.68 21.06
N PRO A 99 10.47 14.82 22.08
CA PRO A 99 11.60 14.93 23.03
C PRO A 99 12.94 14.47 22.43
N VAL A 100 12.92 13.79 21.30
CA VAL A 100 14.10 13.31 20.57
C VAL A 100 13.90 13.61 19.08
N PRO A 101 14.98 13.60 18.26
CA PRO A 101 14.84 13.75 16.82
C PRO A 101 13.84 12.78 16.22
N GLN A 102 12.99 13.28 15.32
CA GLN A 102 11.84 12.55 14.78
C GLN A 102 11.92 12.33 13.29
N ILE A 103 11.82 11.06 12.88
CA ILE A 103 11.56 10.64 11.53
C ILE A 103 10.06 10.42 11.35
N LEU A 104 9.45 11.13 10.41
CA LEU A 104 8.05 10.94 10.03
C LEU A 104 7.98 10.07 8.77
N LEU A 105 7.33 8.92 8.84
CA LEU A 105 7.03 8.11 7.67
C LEU A 105 5.68 8.54 7.08
N SER A 106 5.71 9.19 5.91
CA SER A 106 4.52 9.59 5.17
C SER A 106 4.15 8.54 4.12
N ARG A 107 2.92 8.01 4.18
CA ARG A 107 2.46 6.89 3.35
C ARG A 107 1.02 7.06 2.86
N ASN A 108 0.51 8.27 2.79
CA ASN A 108 -0.86 8.52 2.35
C ASN A 108 -0.90 9.54 1.20
N ALA A 109 -0.99 9.05 -0.04
CA ALA A 109 -1.07 9.88 -1.24
C ALA A 109 -2.39 10.68 -1.35
N LEU A 110 -3.43 10.33 -0.59
CA LEU A 110 -4.73 11.00 -0.68
C LEU A 110 -4.66 12.47 -0.25
N TYR A 111 -3.70 12.80 0.62
CA TYR A 111 -3.50 14.18 1.10
C TYR A 111 -2.90 15.12 0.03
N THR A 112 -2.18 14.55 -0.93
CA THR A 112 -1.56 15.31 -2.04
C THR A 112 -2.33 15.17 -3.36
N SER A 113 -3.29 14.24 -3.45
CA SER A 113 -4.00 13.92 -4.68
C SER A 113 -5.14 14.89 -4.97
N SER A 114 -4.97 15.76 -5.97
CA SER A 114 -6.04 16.62 -6.49
C SER A 114 -7.18 15.81 -7.13
N ASP A 115 -6.86 14.68 -7.76
CA ASP A 115 -7.85 13.79 -8.36
C ASP A 115 -8.76 13.18 -7.31
N PHE A 116 -8.21 12.78 -6.14
CA PHE A 116 -9.03 12.23 -5.06
C PHE A 116 -9.99 13.26 -4.49
N LEU A 117 -9.52 14.49 -4.23
CA LEU A 117 -10.38 15.56 -3.73
C LEU A 117 -11.45 15.96 -4.74
N ARG A 118 -11.17 15.87 -6.05
CA ARG A 118 -12.15 16.09 -7.11
C ARG A 118 -13.19 14.96 -7.13
N ASP A 119 -12.74 13.69 -7.13
CA ASP A 119 -13.60 12.51 -7.15
C ASP A 119 -14.58 12.51 -5.96
N LEU A 120 -14.14 12.90 -4.76
CA LEU A 120 -15.00 13.02 -3.58
C LEU A 120 -16.11 14.06 -3.79
N ARG A 121 -15.79 15.20 -4.42
CA ARG A 121 -16.80 16.24 -4.73
C ARG A 121 -17.78 15.78 -5.80
N ASP A 122 -17.29 15.14 -6.84
CA ASP A 122 -18.08 14.62 -7.94
C ASP A 122 -19.06 13.52 -7.47
N ARG A 123 -18.64 12.72 -6.45
CA ARG A 123 -19.49 11.72 -5.78
C ARG A 123 -20.43 12.33 -4.73
N GLY A 124 -20.32 13.63 -4.42
CA GLY A 124 -21.07 14.26 -3.34
C GLY A 124 -20.69 13.79 -1.94
N ASP A 125 -19.48 13.24 -1.76
CA ASP A 125 -19.00 12.74 -0.48
C ASP A 125 -18.25 13.83 0.30
N TYR A 126 -19.00 14.88 0.65
CA TYR A 126 -18.45 16.08 1.31
C TYR A 126 -17.94 15.78 2.73
N ARG A 127 -18.48 14.76 3.41
CA ARG A 127 -18.01 14.35 4.73
C ARG A 127 -16.56 13.83 4.64
N LEU A 128 -16.32 12.90 3.73
CA LEU A 128 -14.98 12.35 3.50
C LEU A 128 -14.03 13.39 2.92
N TRP A 129 -14.54 14.29 2.07
CA TRP A 129 -13.76 15.41 1.54
C TRP A 129 -13.27 16.34 2.65
N LEU A 130 -14.15 16.74 3.60
CA LEU A 130 -13.78 17.60 4.73
C LEU A 130 -12.79 16.89 5.67
N ASP A 131 -13.05 15.63 6.04
CA ASP A 131 -12.17 14.82 6.88
C ASP A 131 -10.77 14.69 6.25
N THR A 132 -10.71 14.40 4.95
CA THR A 132 -9.44 14.30 4.20
C THR A 132 -8.71 15.65 4.19
N SER A 133 -9.42 16.76 3.97
CA SER A 133 -8.82 18.09 3.91
C SER A 133 -8.23 18.52 5.26
N VAL A 134 -8.94 18.24 6.36
CA VAL A 134 -8.43 18.48 7.73
C VAL A 134 -7.19 17.63 8.00
N LYS A 135 -7.25 16.33 7.70
CA LYS A 135 -6.11 15.43 7.87
C LYS A 135 -4.92 15.81 6.98
N ALA A 136 -5.17 16.27 5.76
CA ALA A 136 -4.12 16.79 4.87
C ALA A 136 -3.40 18.00 5.49
N THR A 137 -4.16 18.95 6.08
CA THR A 137 -3.57 20.10 6.77
C THR A 137 -2.70 19.65 7.94
N LEU A 138 -3.19 18.74 8.77
CA LEU A 138 -2.41 18.17 9.89
C LEU A 138 -1.16 17.40 9.41
N ALA A 139 -1.27 16.64 8.31
CA ALA A 139 -0.15 15.94 7.72
C ALA A 139 0.92 16.93 7.18
N ARG A 140 0.48 18.02 6.54
CA ARG A 140 1.39 19.09 6.09
C ARG A 140 2.16 19.72 7.24
N TRP A 141 1.48 20.06 8.34
CA TRP A 141 2.12 20.55 9.57
C TRP A 141 3.09 19.51 10.15
N SER A 142 2.73 18.22 10.09
CA SER A 142 3.58 17.14 10.57
C SER A 142 4.89 17.03 9.78
N VAL A 143 4.85 17.24 8.46
CA VAL A 143 6.07 17.31 7.62
C VAL A 143 6.95 18.49 8.01
N HIS A 144 6.34 19.62 8.43
CA HIS A 144 7.11 20.78 8.88
C HIS A 144 7.71 20.62 10.29
N ALA A 145 7.09 19.82 11.15
CA ALA A 145 7.52 19.63 12.54
C ALA A 145 8.51 18.48 12.72
N ALA A 146 8.54 17.51 11.81
CA ALA A 146 9.50 16.41 11.87
C ALA A 146 10.91 16.88 11.44
N ASP A 147 11.95 16.32 12.08
CA ASP A 147 13.34 16.59 11.71
C ASP A 147 13.67 16.02 10.33
N CYS A 148 13.03 14.92 9.97
CA CYS A 148 13.10 14.34 8.63
C CYS A 148 11.80 13.63 8.28
N THR A 149 11.32 13.81 7.05
CA THR A 149 10.21 13.03 6.50
C THR A 149 10.72 12.04 5.48
N VAL A 150 10.22 10.79 5.57
CA VAL A 150 10.54 9.69 4.65
C VAL A 150 9.28 9.30 3.87
N ALA A 151 9.45 9.10 2.57
CA ALA A 151 8.42 8.58 1.66
C ALA A 151 8.87 7.24 1.04
N PRO A 152 7.95 6.31 0.72
CA PRO A 152 8.29 4.98 0.22
C PRO A 152 8.64 4.93 -1.28
N SER A 153 8.53 6.03 -2.00
CA SER A 153 8.96 6.18 -3.39
C SER A 153 9.45 7.60 -3.66
N GLU A 154 10.31 7.78 -4.66
CA GLU A 154 10.81 9.09 -5.06
C GLU A 154 9.70 9.93 -5.70
N ALA A 155 8.80 9.29 -6.45
CA ALA A 155 7.65 9.98 -7.02
C ALA A 155 6.78 10.61 -5.92
N PHE A 156 6.46 9.85 -4.87
CA PHE A 156 5.69 10.39 -3.75
C PHE A 156 6.50 11.37 -2.89
N ALA A 157 7.81 11.17 -2.74
CA ALA A 157 8.69 12.15 -2.09
C ALA A 157 8.67 13.50 -2.84
N ARG A 158 8.65 13.47 -4.17
CA ARG A 158 8.54 14.66 -5.02
C ARG A 158 7.20 15.38 -4.82
N ASP A 159 6.10 14.64 -4.78
CA ASP A 159 4.77 15.21 -4.50
C ASP A 159 4.75 15.90 -3.13
N LEU A 160 5.32 15.26 -2.10
CA LEU A 160 5.42 15.84 -0.76
C LEU A 160 6.31 17.10 -0.73
N ARG A 161 7.45 17.11 -1.43
CA ARG A 161 8.32 18.29 -1.55
C ARG A 161 7.59 19.45 -2.21
N GLN A 162 6.87 19.19 -3.31
CA GLN A 162 6.09 20.22 -4.00
C GLN A 162 4.94 20.74 -3.11
N TRP A 163 4.29 19.86 -2.39
CA TRP A 163 3.15 20.21 -1.55
C TRP A 163 3.54 20.98 -0.28
N THR A 164 4.71 20.68 0.30
CA THR A 164 5.12 21.24 1.60
C THR A 164 6.24 22.26 1.51
N GLY A 165 7.03 22.28 0.44
CA GLY A 165 8.27 23.04 0.33
C GLY A 165 9.43 22.52 1.19
N LYS A 166 9.28 21.34 1.85
CA LYS A 166 10.30 20.72 2.70
C LYS A 166 11.01 19.59 1.98
N TYR A 167 12.27 19.35 2.37
CA TYR A 167 12.99 18.18 1.88
C TYR A 167 12.39 16.89 2.45
N VAL A 168 12.17 15.92 1.59
CA VAL A 168 11.65 14.58 1.94
C VAL A 168 12.60 13.55 1.36
N VAL A 169 13.02 12.61 2.18
CA VAL A 169 13.91 11.49 1.78
C VAL A 169 13.07 10.37 1.20
N CYS A 170 13.52 9.80 0.09
CA CYS A 170 12.96 8.53 -0.39
C CYS A 170 13.73 7.38 0.24
N ILE A 171 13.00 6.44 0.87
CA ILE A 171 13.49 5.12 1.27
C ILE A 171 12.45 4.12 0.79
N HIS A 172 12.78 3.35 -0.27
CA HIS A 172 11.82 2.41 -0.85
C HIS A 172 11.39 1.36 0.17
N HIS A 173 10.10 1.02 0.15
CA HIS A 173 9.64 -0.17 0.84
C HIS A 173 10.22 -1.43 0.19
N GLY A 174 10.26 -2.51 0.96
CA GLY A 174 10.71 -3.81 0.48
C GLY A 174 9.57 -4.76 0.11
N PHE A 175 9.96 -5.89 -0.43
CA PHE A 175 9.16 -7.09 -0.62
C PHE A 175 9.84 -8.24 0.11
N ASN A 176 9.06 -9.12 0.73
CA ASN A 176 9.56 -10.31 1.42
C ASN A 176 9.08 -11.57 0.67
N PRO A 177 9.92 -12.17 -0.21
CA PRO A 177 9.54 -13.35 -0.96
C PRO A 177 9.20 -14.55 -0.08
N GLU A 178 9.91 -14.74 1.04
CA GLU A 178 9.69 -15.88 1.94
C GLU A 178 8.32 -15.79 2.60
N ALA A 179 7.94 -14.62 3.11
CA ALA A 179 6.62 -14.40 3.70
C ALA A 179 5.48 -14.48 2.66
N PHE A 180 5.77 -14.15 1.40
CA PHE A 180 4.78 -14.14 0.33
C PHE A 180 4.58 -15.52 -0.31
N PHE A 181 5.68 -16.26 -0.60
CA PHE A 181 5.64 -17.54 -1.29
C PHE A 181 5.77 -18.76 -0.36
N GLY A 182 6.01 -18.54 0.94
CA GLY A 182 6.35 -19.62 1.88
C GLY A 182 5.18 -20.51 2.27
N GLU A 183 3.94 -19.99 2.23
CA GLU A 183 2.75 -20.76 2.61
C GLU A 183 2.36 -21.74 1.50
N GLN A 184 2.24 -23.00 1.86
CA GLN A 184 1.87 -24.08 0.94
C GLN A 184 0.43 -24.56 1.13
N ALA A 185 -0.30 -24.01 2.10
CA ALA A 185 -1.70 -24.37 2.29
C ALA A 185 -2.52 -24.04 1.03
N PRO A 186 -3.43 -24.91 0.63
CA PRO A 186 -4.27 -24.66 -0.54
C PRO A 186 -5.23 -23.49 -0.29
N LEU A 187 -5.62 -22.82 -1.37
CA LEU A 187 -6.71 -21.84 -1.32
C LEU A 187 -7.99 -22.48 -0.75
N PRO A 188 -8.86 -21.71 -0.10
CA PRO A 188 -10.20 -22.15 0.30
C PRO A 188 -10.95 -22.81 -0.87
N GLN A 189 -11.80 -23.79 -0.57
CA GLN A 189 -12.46 -24.58 -1.62
C GLN A 189 -13.31 -23.72 -2.55
N ASP A 190 -14.11 -22.80 -2.00
CA ASP A 190 -14.95 -21.89 -2.77
C ASP A 190 -14.14 -20.98 -3.70
N VAL A 191 -12.94 -20.55 -3.29
CA VAL A 191 -12.01 -19.76 -4.11
C VAL A 191 -11.46 -20.61 -5.27
N ARG A 192 -11.07 -21.86 -4.99
CA ARG A 192 -10.59 -22.79 -6.03
C ARG A 192 -11.65 -23.08 -7.08
N GLU A 193 -12.90 -23.35 -6.64
CA GLU A 193 -14.03 -23.61 -7.53
C GLU A 193 -14.27 -22.41 -8.47
N ARG A 194 -14.24 -21.18 -7.96
CA ARG A 194 -14.40 -19.96 -8.77
C ARG A 194 -13.25 -19.74 -9.76
N LEU A 195 -12.00 -20.05 -9.35
CA LEU A 195 -10.86 -19.98 -10.26
C LEU A 195 -10.92 -21.06 -11.36
N THR A 196 -11.37 -22.27 -11.03
CA THR A 196 -11.58 -23.34 -11.99
C THR A 196 -12.70 -22.99 -12.99
N ALA A 197 -13.80 -22.39 -12.52
CA ALA A 197 -14.86 -21.88 -13.40
C ALA A 197 -14.39 -20.75 -14.34
N ALA A 198 -13.29 -20.08 -14.03
CA ALA A 198 -12.66 -19.07 -14.87
C ALA A 198 -11.60 -19.63 -15.85
N GLU A 199 -11.34 -20.94 -15.84
CA GLU A 199 -10.38 -21.56 -16.77
C GLU A 199 -10.83 -21.42 -18.23
N GLY A 200 -9.83 -21.28 -19.13
CA GLY A 200 -10.10 -21.01 -20.56
C GLY A 200 -10.41 -19.54 -20.88
N SER A 201 -10.71 -18.68 -19.91
CA SER A 201 -10.85 -17.24 -20.09
C SER A 201 -9.52 -16.52 -19.95
N LEU A 202 -9.48 -15.23 -20.34
CA LEU A 202 -8.41 -14.29 -19.96
C LEU A 202 -8.67 -13.85 -18.51
N ARG A 203 -7.83 -14.28 -17.56
CA ARG A 203 -7.97 -13.98 -16.14
C ARG A 203 -7.13 -12.77 -15.76
N LEU A 204 -7.81 -11.68 -15.38
CA LEU A 204 -7.21 -10.44 -14.93
C LEU A 204 -7.30 -10.38 -13.42
N LEU A 205 -6.19 -10.18 -12.72
CA LEU A 205 -6.15 -10.06 -11.27
C LEU A 205 -6.07 -8.60 -10.84
N PHE A 206 -6.91 -8.22 -9.88
CA PHE A 206 -6.81 -6.95 -9.16
C PHE A 206 -6.88 -7.19 -7.65
N VAL A 207 -5.75 -7.01 -6.97
CA VAL A 207 -5.61 -7.21 -5.52
C VAL A 207 -5.81 -5.88 -4.81
N SER A 208 -6.96 -5.70 -4.20
CA SER A 208 -7.30 -4.50 -3.42
C SER A 208 -8.58 -4.69 -2.62
N HIS A 209 -8.73 -3.93 -1.52
CA HIS A 209 -10.05 -3.57 -1.00
C HIS A 209 -10.67 -2.50 -1.89
N TYR A 210 -12.00 -2.37 -1.86
CA TYR A 210 -12.67 -1.28 -2.55
C TYR A 210 -12.33 0.07 -1.90
N ASN A 211 -11.86 0.99 -2.72
CA ASN A 211 -11.63 2.40 -2.37
C ASN A 211 -11.79 3.22 -3.65
N TYR A 212 -12.25 4.47 -3.56
CA TYR A 212 -12.44 5.31 -4.74
C TYR A 212 -11.16 5.50 -5.56
N TYR A 213 -10.03 5.76 -4.90
CA TYR A 213 -8.75 5.96 -5.59
C TYR A 213 -8.17 4.70 -6.25
N ARG A 214 -8.74 3.53 -5.99
CA ARG A 214 -8.44 2.29 -6.71
C ARG A 214 -9.15 2.20 -8.06
N ASN A 215 -10.12 3.10 -8.32
CA ASN A 215 -10.73 3.37 -9.62
C ASN A 215 -11.36 2.12 -10.28
N PHE A 216 -12.15 1.39 -9.48
CA PHE A 216 -12.85 0.19 -9.94
C PHE A 216 -13.76 0.45 -11.14
N GLU A 217 -14.36 1.64 -11.21
CA GLU A 217 -15.27 2.01 -12.29
C GLU A 217 -14.58 2.03 -13.66
N THR A 218 -13.33 2.54 -13.74
CA THR A 218 -12.54 2.46 -14.99
C THR A 218 -12.23 1.01 -15.36
N LEU A 219 -11.88 0.16 -14.38
CA LEU A 219 -11.61 -1.26 -14.60
C LEU A 219 -12.87 -1.98 -15.10
N ILE A 220 -13.99 -1.83 -14.42
CA ILE A 220 -15.28 -2.48 -14.79
C ILE A 220 -15.71 -2.06 -16.19
N ARG A 221 -15.60 -0.78 -16.54
CA ARG A 221 -15.93 -0.29 -17.90
C ARG A 221 -15.00 -0.91 -18.96
N SER A 222 -13.71 -1.10 -18.65
CA SER A 222 -12.78 -1.77 -19.57
C SER A 222 -13.15 -3.24 -19.79
N ILE A 223 -13.68 -3.94 -18.77
CA ILE A 223 -14.18 -5.31 -18.92
C ILE A 223 -15.35 -5.38 -19.88
N ALA A 224 -16.27 -4.40 -19.84
CA ALA A 224 -17.37 -4.34 -20.80
C ALA A 224 -16.90 -4.19 -22.25
N LEU A 225 -15.82 -3.44 -22.49
CA LEU A 225 -15.20 -3.32 -23.80
C LEU A 225 -14.50 -4.62 -24.23
N LEU A 226 -13.80 -5.27 -23.31
CA LEU A 226 -13.13 -6.55 -23.57
C LEU A 226 -14.15 -7.67 -23.87
N LYS A 227 -15.26 -7.73 -23.15
CA LYS A 227 -16.36 -8.69 -23.41
C LYS A 227 -16.84 -8.62 -24.87
N LYS A 228 -16.90 -7.44 -25.44
CA LYS A 228 -17.29 -7.24 -26.87
C LYS A 228 -16.21 -7.60 -27.87
N ASN A 229 -14.92 -7.40 -27.52
CA ASN A 229 -13.80 -7.39 -28.47
C ASN A 229 -12.91 -8.64 -28.41
N LEU A 230 -13.06 -9.51 -27.38
CA LEU A 230 -12.22 -10.69 -27.17
C LEU A 230 -12.81 -12.00 -27.75
N HIS A 231 -14.00 -11.95 -28.34
CA HIS A 231 -14.63 -13.16 -28.87
C HIS A 231 -13.70 -13.93 -29.84
N PRO A 232 -13.59 -15.27 -29.77
CA PRO A 232 -14.36 -16.19 -28.92
C PRO A 232 -13.84 -16.36 -27.50
N ARG A 233 -12.67 -15.83 -27.14
CA ARG A 233 -12.12 -15.91 -25.77
C ARG A 233 -12.94 -15.02 -24.83
N THR A 234 -13.29 -15.53 -23.66
CA THR A 234 -13.95 -14.76 -22.60
C THR A 234 -12.93 -14.06 -21.68
N VAL A 235 -13.37 -13.07 -20.90
CA VAL A 235 -12.56 -12.39 -19.87
C VAL A 235 -13.16 -12.61 -18.50
N ARG A 236 -12.33 -12.77 -17.49
CA ARG A 236 -12.73 -12.81 -16.06
C ARG A 236 -11.87 -11.85 -15.26
N LEU A 237 -12.49 -10.96 -14.54
CA LEU A 237 -11.85 -10.06 -13.59
C LEU A 237 -11.93 -10.65 -12.19
N ILE A 238 -10.80 -11.05 -11.64
CA ILE A 238 -10.66 -11.65 -10.32
C ILE A 238 -10.38 -10.55 -9.30
N LEU A 239 -11.30 -10.33 -8.35
CA LEU A 239 -11.20 -9.33 -7.30
C LEU A 239 -10.97 -9.98 -5.94
N THR A 240 -10.06 -9.43 -5.13
CA THR A 240 -9.84 -9.85 -3.73
C THR A 240 -10.68 -9.05 -2.73
N CYS A 241 -11.81 -8.54 -3.16
CA CYS A 241 -12.79 -7.87 -2.32
C CYS A 241 -14.21 -8.25 -2.76
N LYS A 242 -15.19 -7.89 -1.95
CA LYS A 242 -16.60 -7.89 -2.31
C LYS A 242 -17.02 -6.46 -2.67
N LEU A 243 -17.87 -6.30 -3.69
CA LEU A 243 -18.40 -4.99 -4.09
C LEU A 243 -19.64 -4.61 -3.27
N ASN A 244 -19.51 -4.69 -1.94
CA ASN A 244 -20.51 -4.18 -1.02
C ASN A 244 -19.82 -3.39 0.09
N SER A 245 -20.54 -2.42 0.67
CA SER A 245 -19.95 -1.51 1.66
C SER A 245 -19.70 -2.16 3.02
N ALA A 246 -20.37 -3.27 3.36
CA ALA A 246 -20.21 -3.95 4.65
C ALA A 246 -18.90 -4.75 4.75
N ASP A 247 -18.39 -5.28 3.64
CA ASP A 247 -17.21 -6.14 3.60
C ASP A 247 -15.90 -5.37 3.31
N ASN A 248 -15.99 -4.03 3.13
CA ASN A 248 -14.82 -3.22 2.82
C ASN A 248 -14.47 -2.26 3.96
N PRO A 249 -13.17 -2.09 4.27
CA PRO A 249 -12.74 -1.14 5.28
C PRO A 249 -12.95 0.31 4.82
N GLY A 250 -13.35 1.16 5.75
CA GLY A 250 -13.57 2.59 5.51
C GLY A 250 -15.00 2.93 5.08
N ASP A 251 -15.24 4.21 4.81
CA ASP A 251 -16.57 4.77 4.52
C ASP A 251 -16.87 4.86 3.00
N TYR A 252 -16.23 4.00 2.18
CA TYR A 252 -16.40 4.01 0.72
C TYR A 252 -17.64 3.24 0.28
N ARG A 253 -18.42 3.83 -0.65
CA ARG A 253 -19.66 3.24 -1.17
C ARG A 253 -19.37 2.25 -2.30
N ALA A 254 -19.03 1.01 -1.95
CA ALA A 254 -18.70 -0.06 -2.92
C ALA A 254 -19.90 -0.48 -3.75
N ASP A 255 -21.12 -0.28 -3.24
CA ASP A 255 -22.37 -0.60 -3.92
C ASP A 255 -22.52 0.11 -5.28
N THR A 256 -21.87 1.28 -5.47
CA THR A 256 -21.84 1.96 -6.77
C THR A 256 -21.09 1.17 -7.85
N ALA A 257 -20.05 0.45 -7.48
CA ALA A 257 -19.33 -0.44 -8.41
C ALA A 257 -20.14 -1.70 -8.71
N ALA A 258 -20.81 -2.27 -7.70
CA ALA A 258 -21.72 -3.40 -7.89
C ALA A 258 -22.87 -3.04 -8.84
N GLU A 259 -23.46 -1.85 -8.67
CA GLU A 259 -24.50 -1.36 -9.58
C GLU A 259 -23.98 -1.20 -11.01
N LEU A 260 -22.76 -0.70 -11.19
CA LEU A 260 -22.14 -0.58 -12.51
C LEU A 260 -21.92 -1.97 -13.17
N VAL A 261 -21.54 -3.00 -12.40
CA VAL A 261 -21.45 -4.39 -12.88
C VAL A 261 -22.79 -4.87 -13.44
N ARG A 262 -23.89 -4.67 -12.68
CA ARG A 262 -25.25 -5.06 -13.11
C ARG A 262 -25.71 -4.29 -14.36
N GLN A 263 -25.53 -2.96 -14.38
CA GLN A 263 -25.90 -2.11 -15.51
C GLN A 263 -25.18 -2.53 -16.81
N LEU A 264 -23.90 -2.93 -16.71
CA LEU A 264 -23.11 -3.38 -17.84
C LEU A 264 -23.27 -4.87 -18.13
N LYS A 265 -24.08 -5.62 -17.33
CA LYS A 265 -24.33 -7.06 -17.47
C LYS A 265 -23.04 -7.86 -17.40
N LEU A 266 -22.22 -7.61 -16.40
CA LEU A 266 -20.90 -8.22 -16.19
C LEU A 266 -20.87 -9.19 -15.00
N ASP A 267 -22.04 -9.70 -14.56
CA ASP A 267 -22.16 -10.59 -13.40
C ASP A 267 -21.35 -11.88 -13.55
N GLU A 268 -21.16 -12.35 -14.77
CA GLU A 268 -20.30 -13.50 -15.05
C GLU A 268 -18.82 -13.15 -15.16
N GLU A 269 -18.50 -11.94 -15.68
CA GLU A 269 -17.12 -11.52 -15.90
C GLU A 269 -16.41 -11.07 -14.63
N VAL A 270 -17.14 -10.57 -13.63
CA VAL A 270 -16.58 -10.11 -12.36
C VAL A 270 -16.68 -11.18 -11.29
N VAL A 271 -15.53 -11.70 -10.87
CA VAL A 271 -15.42 -12.78 -9.88
C VAL A 271 -14.90 -12.20 -8.56
N GLU A 272 -15.79 -12.03 -7.60
CA GLU A 272 -15.52 -11.46 -6.29
C GLU A 272 -15.10 -12.55 -5.29
N LEU A 273 -13.81 -12.78 -5.09
CA LEU A 273 -13.31 -13.78 -4.14
C LEU A 273 -13.48 -13.35 -2.67
N GLY A 274 -13.44 -12.05 -2.40
CA GLY A 274 -13.33 -11.53 -1.03
C GLY A 274 -11.88 -11.46 -0.55
N SER A 275 -11.69 -11.02 0.70
CA SER A 275 -10.37 -10.87 1.30
C SER A 275 -9.73 -12.23 1.57
N LEU A 276 -8.47 -12.39 1.17
CA LEU A 276 -7.66 -13.57 1.45
C LEU A 276 -6.49 -13.22 2.37
N PRO A 277 -6.02 -14.17 3.21
CA PRO A 277 -4.79 -14.00 3.96
C PRO A 277 -3.60 -13.72 3.02
N TYR A 278 -2.73 -12.79 3.41
CA TYR A 278 -1.58 -12.37 2.61
C TYR A 278 -0.72 -13.54 2.11
N PRO A 279 -0.37 -14.55 2.93
CA PRO A 279 0.45 -15.68 2.48
C PRO A 279 -0.20 -16.56 1.39
N LEU A 280 -1.52 -16.46 1.19
CA LEU A 280 -2.24 -17.22 0.15
C LEU A 280 -2.37 -16.45 -1.17
N LEU A 281 -2.08 -15.15 -1.19
CA LEU A 281 -2.27 -14.32 -2.39
C LEU A 281 -1.42 -14.78 -3.57
N HIS A 282 -0.23 -15.32 -3.35
CA HIS A 282 0.64 -15.79 -4.42
C HIS A 282 0.00 -16.85 -5.31
N HIS A 283 -0.94 -17.66 -4.77
CA HIS A 283 -1.71 -18.62 -5.57
C HIS A 283 -2.58 -17.92 -6.62
N LEU A 284 -3.18 -16.75 -6.28
CA LEU A 284 -3.96 -15.96 -7.24
C LEU A 284 -3.08 -15.38 -8.35
N TYR A 285 -1.91 -14.82 -7.97
CA TYR A 285 -0.96 -14.28 -8.94
C TYR A 285 -0.49 -15.35 -9.93
N ARG A 286 -0.29 -16.60 -9.47
CA ARG A 286 0.06 -17.73 -10.34
C ARG A 286 -1.11 -18.25 -11.18
N ALA A 287 -2.34 -18.10 -10.71
CA ALA A 287 -3.54 -18.59 -11.39
C ALA A 287 -4.06 -17.65 -12.47
N CYS A 288 -3.58 -16.40 -12.54
CA CYS A 288 -4.07 -15.38 -13.47
C CYS A 288 -3.08 -15.13 -14.61
N ASP A 289 -3.57 -14.49 -15.68
CA ASP A 289 -2.78 -14.22 -16.89
C ASP A 289 -2.13 -12.82 -16.87
N LEU A 290 -2.81 -11.82 -16.26
CA LEU A 290 -2.35 -10.43 -16.16
C LEU A 290 -2.74 -9.84 -14.81
N TYR A 291 -1.88 -8.99 -14.26
CA TYR A 291 -2.22 -8.11 -13.14
C TYR A 291 -2.60 -6.72 -13.68
N VAL A 292 -3.70 -6.15 -13.19
CA VAL A 292 -4.20 -4.86 -13.67
C VAL A 292 -4.46 -3.94 -12.48
N THR A 293 -3.98 -2.67 -12.54
CA THR A 293 -4.32 -1.65 -11.55
C THR A 293 -4.65 -0.31 -12.19
N PRO A 294 -5.89 0.18 -12.05
CA PRO A 294 -6.31 1.48 -12.56
C PRO A 294 -6.19 2.60 -11.51
N ALA A 295 -5.55 2.37 -10.37
CA ALA A 295 -5.43 3.34 -9.30
C ALA A 295 -4.96 4.72 -9.78
N TYR A 296 -5.53 5.80 -9.22
CA TYR A 296 -5.13 7.18 -9.54
C TYR A 296 -4.39 7.89 -8.39
N ALA A 297 -4.21 7.22 -7.25
CA ALA A 297 -3.36 7.69 -6.16
C ALA A 297 -2.67 6.50 -5.48
N GLU A 298 -1.35 6.59 -5.30
CA GLU A 298 -0.53 5.53 -4.73
C GLU A 298 0.76 6.11 -4.12
N THR A 299 1.36 5.40 -3.16
CA THR A 299 2.64 5.80 -2.56
C THR A 299 3.78 4.84 -2.89
N PHE A 300 3.49 3.53 -3.07
CA PHE A 300 4.47 2.50 -3.42
C PHE A 300 3.87 1.39 -4.29
N ALA A 301 2.62 0.97 -4.01
CA ALA A 301 1.92 -0.10 -4.74
C ALA A 301 2.58 -1.49 -4.56
N HIS A 302 2.59 -2.04 -3.34
CA HIS A 302 3.07 -3.39 -3.07
C HIS A 302 2.54 -4.47 -4.04
N PRO A 303 1.24 -4.48 -4.43
CA PRO A 303 0.74 -5.47 -5.38
C PRO A 303 1.43 -5.48 -6.74
N LEU A 304 2.05 -4.37 -7.17
CA LEU A 304 2.86 -4.35 -8.39
C LEU A 304 4.15 -5.17 -8.22
N VAL A 305 4.82 -5.01 -7.07
CA VAL A 305 6.03 -5.79 -6.77
C VAL A 305 5.69 -7.27 -6.61
N GLU A 306 4.56 -7.58 -5.96
CA GLU A 306 4.04 -8.96 -5.81
C GLU A 306 3.73 -9.60 -7.18
N ALA A 307 3.09 -8.86 -8.10
CA ALA A 307 2.82 -9.32 -9.46
C ALA A 307 4.11 -9.59 -10.23
N MET A 308 5.05 -8.65 -10.21
CA MET A 308 6.36 -8.77 -10.85
C MET A 308 7.15 -9.96 -10.29
N ALA A 309 7.21 -10.12 -8.96
CA ALA A 309 7.89 -11.23 -8.31
C ALA A 309 7.26 -12.59 -8.64
N SER A 310 5.94 -12.63 -8.86
CA SER A 310 5.19 -13.82 -9.30
C SER A 310 5.35 -14.11 -10.79
N GLY A 311 6.04 -13.26 -11.55
CA GLY A 311 6.15 -13.37 -12.99
C GLY A 311 4.83 -13.10 -13.72
N LEU A 312 3.94 -12.32 -13.14
CA LEU A 312 2.66 -11.95 -13.75
C LEU A 312 2.84 -10.62 -14.50
N PRO A 313 2.58 -10.55 -15.83
CA PRO A 313 2.69 -9.32 -16.59
C PRO A 313 1.75 -8.24 -16.04
N VAL A 314 2.24 -7.00 -15.96
CA VAL A 314 1.58 -5.89 -15.28
C VAL A 314 1.03 -4.86 -16.27
N ILE A 315 -0.22 -4.46 -16.07
CA ILE A 315 -0.84 -3.29 -16.72
C ILE A 315 -1.24 -2.31 -15.63
N ALA A 316 -0.67 -1.13 -15.66
CA ALA A 316 -0.86 -0.12 -14.61
C ALA A 316 -1.28 1.23 -15.18
N SER A 317 -2.03 1.99 -14.41
CA SER A 317 -2.28 3.39 -14.73
C SER A 317 -0.97 4.18 -14.78
N ASP A 318 -0.94 5.21 -15.62
CA ASP A 318 0.22 6.08 -15.82
C ASP A 318 0.38 7.05 -14.63
N LEU A 319 0.82 6.51 -13.49
CA LEU A 319 1.25 7.25 -12.33
C LEU A 319 2.78 7.26 -12.25
N ALA A 320 3.34 8.37 -11.80
CA ALA A 320 4.79 8.48 -11.58
C ALA A 320 5.31 7.36 -10.64
N VAL A 321 4.53 7.01 -9.59
CA VAL A 321 4.84 5.89 -8.69
C VAL A 321 4.83 4.56 -9.43
N HIS A 322 3.84 4.27 -10.27
CA HIS A 322 3.77 3.01 -11.01
C HIS A 322 4.94 2.88 -11.99
N ARG A 323 5.30 3.98 -12.68
CA ARG A 323 6.48 4.02 -13.56
C ARG A 323 7.78 3.83 -12.79
N GLU A 324 7.90 4.41 -11.59
CA GLU A 324 9.07 4.23 -10.73
C GLU A 324 9.22 2.77 -10.29
N ILE A 325 8.11 2.14 -9.86
CA ILE A 325 8.15 0.78 -9.34
C ILE A 325 8.36 -0.25 -10.46
N CYS A 326 7.62 -0.16 -11.56
CA CYS A 326 7.66 -1.18 -12.60
C CYS A 326 8.68 -0.90 -13.72
N GLY A 327 9.05 0.37 -13.96
CA GLY A 327 9.91 0.74 -15.09
C GLY A 327 9.35 0.22 -16.41
N GLU A 328 10.18 -0.47 -17.19
CA GLU A 328 9.82 -1.08 -18.48
C GLU A 328 9.08 -2.44 -18.36
N ALA A 329 8.91 -2.94 -17.13
CA ALA A 329 8.26 -4.24 -16.89
C ALA A 329 6.72 -4.19 -16.95
N ALA A 330 6.13 -3.04 -17.26
CA ALA A 330 4.69 -2.86 -17.34
C ALA A 330 4.23 -2.10 -18.58
N LEU A 331 2.98 -2.34 -19.00
CA LEU A 331 2.28 -1.47 -19.93
C LEU A 331 1.47 -0.41 -19.18
N TYR A 332 1.49 0.82 -19.66
CA TYR A 332 0.82 1.94 -19.01
C TYR A 332 -0.33 2.48 -19.84
N PHE A 333 -1.35 3.00 -19.13
CA PHE A 333 -2.50 3.65 -19.73
C PHE A 333 -2.93 4.89 -18.91
N PRO A 334 -3.55 5.91 -19.49
CA PRO A 334 -4.09 7.06 -18.77
C PRO A 334 -5.16 6.62 -17.76
N ARG A 335 -4.98 6.98 -16.50
CA ARG A 335 -5.69 6.43 -15.32
C ARG A 335 -7.24 6.48 -15.34
N PHE A 336 -7.84 7.32 -16.18
CA PHE A 336 -9.29 7.43 -16.32
C PHE A 336 -9.81 7.00 -17.70
N SER A 337 -9.02 6.20 -18.45
CA SER A 337 -9.35 5.79 -19.81
C SER A 337 -9.62 4.27 -19.90
N PRO A 338 -10.88 3.84 -19.80
CA PRO A 338 -11.24 2.42 -19.90
C PRO A 338 -10.93 1.84 -21.30
N ASP A 339 -11.01 2.65 -22.36
CA ASP A 339 -10.71 2.25 -23.74
C ASP A 339 -9.23 1.90 -23.91
N LEU A 340 -8.33 2.77 -23.45
CA LEU A 340 -6.89 2.52 -23.51
C LEU A 340 -6.45 1.41 -22.54
N LEU A 341 -7.13 1.24 -21.40
CA LEU A 341 -6.92 0.08 -20.54
C LEU A 341 -7.27 -1.22 -21.27
N ALA A 342 -8.44 -1.29 -21.90
CA ALA A 342 -8.84 -2.46 -22.67
C ALA A 342 -7.88 -2.74 -23.83
N GLU A 343 -7.39 -1.70 -24.52
CA GLU A 343 -6.37 -1.82 -25.58
C GLU A 343 -5.08 -2.44 -25.05
N ARG A 344 -4.54 -1.96 -23.90
CA ARG A 344 -3.31 -2.51 -23.29
C ARG A 344 -3.48 -3.96 -22.85
N ILE A 345 -4.66 -4.31 -22.31
CA ILE A 345 -4.98 -5.69 -21.96
C ILE A 345 -4.97 -6.58 -23.21
N MET A 346 -5.62 -6.15 -24.31
CA MET A 346 -5.63 -6.89 -25.56
C MET A 346 -4.22 -7.00 -26.18
N GLN A 347 -3.42 -5.95 -26.10
CA GLN A 347 -2.03 -5.94 -26.56
C GLN A 347 -1.22 -7.02 -25.84
N ALA A 348 -1.25 -7.05 -24.49
CA ALA A 348 -0.54 -8.06 -23.70
C ALA A 348 -1.07 -9.48 -23.94
N ALA A 349 -2.39 -9.64 -24.06
CA ALA A 349 -3.03 -10.95 -24.26
C ALA A 349 -2.75 -11.57 -25.66
N ARG A 350 -2.46 -10.74 -26.67
CA ARG A 350 -2.19 -11.19 -28.06
C ARG A 350 -0.71 -11.46 -28.32
N SER A 351 0.21 -10.85 -27.57
CA SER A 351 1.64 -10.98 -27.77
C SER A 351 2.30 -11.80 -26.68
N THR A 352 2.49 -13.10 -26.94
CA THR A 352 3.21 -14.00 -26.03
C THR A 352 4.66 -13.54 -25.78
N GLN A 353 5.30 -12.96 -26.81
CA GLN A 353 6.66 -12.42 -26.70
C GLN A 353 6.70 -11.21 -25.75
N GLN A 354 5.75 -10.27 -25.88
CA GLN A 354 5.67 -9.12 -24.99
C GLN A 354 5.38 -9.54 -23.55
N ALA A 355 4.42 -10.45 -23.34
CA ALA A 355 4.13 -10.99 -22.02
C ALA A 355 5.33 -11.69 -21.38
N ALA A 356 6.09 -12.46 -22.16
CA ALA A 356 7.33 -13.11 -21.70
C ALA A 356 8.39 -12.07 -21.31
N SER A 357 8.61 -11.05 -22.13
CA SER A 357 9.55 -9.96 -21.81
C SER A 357 9.16 -9.21 -20.54
N MET A 358 7.87 -8.85 -20.39
CA MET A 358 7.38 -8.19 -19.18
C MET A 358 7.57 -9.05 -17.92
N ARG A 359 7.37 -10.38 -18.05
CA ARG A 359 7.61 -11.35 -16.96
C ARG A 359 9.06 -11.36 -16.51
N GLU A 360 9.99 -11.50 -17.44
CA GLU A 360 11.42 -11.55 -17.16
C GLU A 360 11.91 -10.24 -16.52
N MET A 361 11.58 -9.11 -17.14
CA MET A 361 11.91 -7.80 -16.60
C MET A 361 11.30 -7.56 -15.21
N GLY A 362 10.04 -7.99 -15.01
CA GLY A 362 9.34 -7.86 -13.73
C GLY A 362 10.02 -8.64 -12.60
N ILE A 363 10.38 -9.91 -12.85
CA ILE A 363 11.09 -10.74 -11.86
C ILE A 363 12.43 -10.10 -11.47
N VAL A 364 13.18 -9.59 -12.45
CA VAL A 364 14.45 -8.90 -12.16
C VAL A 364 14.19 -7.63 -11.34
N ARG A 365 13.23 -6.79 -11.78
CA ARG A 365 12.90 -5.52 -11.13
C ARG A 365 12.41 -5.68 -9.70
N SER A 366 11.63 -6.72 -9.39
CA SER A 366 11.10 -6.97 -8.05
C SER A 366 12.19 -7.14 -6.98
N ARG A 367 13.40 -7.61 -7.37
CA ARG A 367 14.54 -7.82 -6.47
C ARG A 367 15.19 -6.53 -5.97
N ASP A 368 14.92 -5.40 -6.63
CA ASP A 368 15.41 -4.08 -6.20
C ASP A 368 14.74 -3.61 -4.90
N PHE A 369 13.59 -4.19 -4.55
CA PHE A 369 12.80 -3.84 -3.38
C PHE A 369 13.05 -4.84 -2.25
N ASN A 370 13.87 -4.43 -1.28
CA ASN A 370 14.32 -5.28 -0.20
C ASN A 370 14.17 -4.58 1.16
N TRP A 371 13.62 -5.28 2.16
CA TRP A 371 13.41 -4.73 3.50
C TRP A 371 14.69 -4.54 4.29
N ASP A 372 15.74 -5.34 4.09
CA ASP A 372 17.03 -5.13 4.74
C ASP A 372 17.67 -3.83 4.26
N LYS A 373 17.62 -3.56 2.95
CA LYS A 373 18.08 -2.28 2.37
C LYS A 373 17.29 -1.11 2.94
N HIS A 374 15.95 -1.24 3.04
CA HIS A 374 15.10 -0.22 3.66
C HIS A 374 15.54 0.08 5.11
N VAL A 375 15.77 -0.97 5.91
CA VAL A 375 16.20 -0.84 7.31
C VAL A 375 17.61 -0.23 7.40
N ASP A 376 18.54 -0.61 6.52
CA ASP A 376 19.88 0.00 6.46
C ASP A 376 19.82 1.50 6.24
N GLU A 377 19.06 1.95 5.24
CA GLU A 377 18.89 3.36 4.91
C GLU A 377 18.21 4.12 6.04
N LEU A 378 17.17 3.52 6.65
CA LEU A 378 16.46 4.09 7.80
C LEU A 378 17.40 4.27 9.02
N LEU A 379 18.20 3.25 9.34
CA LEU A 379 19.15 3.32 10.46
C LEU A 379 20.29 4.30 10.20
N GLN A 380 20.76 4.43 8.96
CA GLN A 380 21.73 5.46 8.59
C GLN A 380 21.16 6.86 8.81
N LEU A 381 19.90 7.09 8.43
CA LEU A 381 19.19 8.35 8.67
C LEU A 381 19.03 8.60 10.17
N ALA A 382 18.57 7.61 10.93
CA ALA A 382 18.40 7.73 12.39
C ALA A 382 19.71 8.08 13.10
N ARG A 383 20.84 7.44 12.73
CA ARG A 383 22.16 7.77 13.30
C ARG A 383 22.64 9.18 12.97
N ARG A 384 22.33 9.69 11.78
CA ARG A 384 22.65 11.08 11.41
C ARG A 384 21.87 12.08 12.25
N LEU A 385 20.59 11.80 12.51
CA LEU A 385 19.74 12.68 13.33
C LEU A 385 20.13 12.64 14.80
N ALA A 386 20.42 11.47 15.37
CA ALA A 386 20.86 11.33 16.75
C ALA A 386 22.18 12.04 17.08
N LYS A 387 23.05 12.27 16.07
CA LYS A 387 24.33 12.98 16.24
C LYS A 387 24.22 14.50 16.12
N LYS A 388 23.10 15.05 15.60
CA LYS A 388 22.88 16.50 15.58
C LYS A 388 22.66 16.98 17.01
N PRO A 389 23.41 17.99 17.50
CA PRO A 389 23.07 18.62 18.77
C PRO A 389 21.67 19.22 18.68
N ALA A 390 20.88 19.07 19.75
CA ALA A 390 19.57 19.69 19.84
C ALA A 390 19.76 21.22 19.81
N GLY A 391 19.48 21.89 18.67
CA GLY A 391 19.46 23.33 18.59
C GLY A 391 20.29 23.96 17.46
N ASP A 392 20.09 23.57 16.20
CA ASP A 392 20.39 24.38 15.01
C ASP A 392 19.19 24.40 14.04
#